data_f8347267e508bd28c1d8cd1369e68bbf
#
_entry.id   f8347267e508bd28c1d8cd1369e68bbf
#
_cell.length_a   1.000
_cell.length_b   1.000
_cell.length_c   1.000
_cell.angle_alpha   90.00
_cell.angle_beta   90.00
_cell.angle_gamma   90.00
#
_symmetry.space_group_name_H-M   'P 1'
#
loop_
_entity.id
_entity.type
_entity.pdbx_description
1 polymer ?
#
loop_
_entity_poly.entity_id
_entity_poly.type
_entity_poly.pdbx_seq_one_letter_code
_entity_poly.pdbx_strand_id
1 'polypeptide(L)'
;MIYIFDLDHTVIDSSHRQLTRADGSLDLDHWIENCTREKIYQDKLLPLARLMRSAYSQGHQVIICTARVLSVWDHAFLADNNLKAHAILSRPMGCADADDILKHYLLFDYFLIFENLLNQN
;
A
#
# COMPACT_ATOMS: atom_id res chain seq x y z
N MET A 1 -13.52 -7.79 -12.36
CA MET A 1 -12.39 -6.90 -12.74
C MET A 1 -11.40 -6.88 -11.58
N ILE A 2 -10.15 -6.62 -11.87
CA ILE A 2 -9.10 -6.51 -10.86
C ILE A 2 -8.69 -5.05 -10.75
N TYR A 3 -8.71 -4.50 -9.55
CA TYR A 3 -8.24 -3.14 -9.25
C TYR A 3 -6.97 -3.23 -8.40
N ILE A 4 -5.93 -2.53 -8.82
CA ILE A 4 -4.66 -2.45 -8.12
C ILE A 4 -4.44 -1.01 -7.71
N PHE A 5 -4.29 -0.76 -6.41
CA PHE A 5 -4.10 0.57 -5.85
C PHE A 5 -2.73 0.69 -5.18
N ASP A 6 -2.03 1.78 -5.47
CA ASP A 6 -0.96 2.26 -4.62
C ASP A 6 -1.57 2.97 -3.40
N LEU A 7 -0.79 3.18 -2.34
CA LEU A 7 -1.26 3.90 -1.15
C LEU A 7 -0.86 5.37 -1.19
N ASP A 8 0.43 5.67 -1.08
CA ASP A 8 0.91 7.04 -0.96
C ASP A 8 0.59 7.85 -2.20
N HIS A 9 -0.01 9.02 -2.02
CA HIS A 9 -0.42 9.96 -3.08
C HIS A 9 -1.48 9.42 -4.04
N THR A 10 -2.04 8.26 -3.75
CA THR A 10 -3.11 7.63 -4.55
C THR A 10 -4.39 7.51 -3.73
N VAL A 11 -4.36 6.76 -2.64
CA VAL A 11 -5.50 6.55 -1.74
C VAL A 11 -5.33 7.33 -0.45
N ILE A 12 -4.09 7.53 0.00
CA ILE A 12 -3.73 8.16 1.26
C ILE A 12 -2.76 9.31 1.01
N ASP A 13 -3.01 10.42 1.68
CA ASP A 13 -2.08 11.54 1.79
C ASP A 13 -1.37 11.47 3.13
N SER A 14 -0.11 11.05 3.10
CA SER A 14 0.79 10.97 4.25
C SER A 14 1.87 12.05 4.22
N SER A 15 1.69 13.09 3.41
CA SER A 15 2.70 14.14 3.20
C SER A 15 3.10 14.87 4.49
N HIS A 16 2.19 14.96 5.48
CA HIS A 16 2.47 15.65 6.74
C HIS A 16 3.61 15.01 7.55
N ARG A 17 3.97 13.76 7.28
CA ARG A 17 5.03 13.03 7.97
C ARG A 17 6.19 12.65 7.06
N GLN A 18 6.20 13.14 5.84
CA GLN A 18 7.29 12.97 4.89
C GLN A 18 8.24 14.18 4.97
N LEU A 19 9.53 13.92 4.88
CA LEU A 19 10.56 14.94 4.77
C LEU A 19 11.50 14.56 3.64
N THR A 20 11.78 15.52 2.78
CA THR A 20 12.62 15.32 1.61
C THR A 20 14.05 15.81 1.89
N ARG A 21 15.04 14.99 1.55
CA ARG A 21 16.45 15.39 1.63
C ARG A 21 16.80 16.37 0.53
N ALA A 22 17.99 16.99 0.64
CA ALA A 22 18.45 17.96 -0.35
C ALA A 22 18.56 17.39 -1.77
N ASP A 23 18.80 16.07 -1.91
CA ASP A 23 18.88 15.38 -3.21
C ASP A 23 17.51 14.99 -3.77
N GLY A 24 16.42 15.32 -3.09
CA GLY A 24 15.06 14.98 -3.49
C GLY A 24 14.54 13.63 -2.98
N SER A 25 15.39 12.82 -2.35
CA SER A 25 14.97 11.54 -1.78
C SER A 25 14.23 11.72 -0.46
N LEU A 26 13.42 10.71 -0.10
CA LEU A 26 12.73 10.68 1.19
C LEU A 26 13.75 10.48 2.32
N ASP A 27 13.63 11.30 3.38
CA ASP A 27 14.38 11.09 4.62
C ASP A 27 13.79 9.89 5.37
N LEU A 28 14.45 8.74 5.25
CA LEU A 28 13.96 7.49 5.82
C LEU A 28 13.94 7.49 7.33
N ASP A 29 14.92 8.11 7.98
CA ASP A 29 14.95 8.17 9.43
C ASP A 29 13.77 8.97 9.98
N HIS A 30 13.49 10.12 9.36
CA HIS A 30 12.31 10.92 9.70
C HIS A 30 11.02 10.14 9.47
N TRP A 31 10.92 9.43 8.35
CA TRP A 31 9.76 8.62 8.02
C TRP A 31 9.51 7.54 9.07
N ILE A 32 10.56 6.81 9.46
CA ILE A 32 10.47 5.74 10.46
C ILE A 32 10.04 6.30 11.81
N GLU A 33 10.61 7.43 12.23
CA GLU A 33 10.25 8.10 13.49
C GLU A 33 8.78 8.55 13.53
N ASN A 34 8.19 8.82 12.37
CA ASN A 34 6.81 9.28 12.23
C ASN A 34 5.83 8.17 11.80
N CYS A 35 6.25 6.90 11.84
CA CYS A 35 5.38 5.74 11.61
C CYS A 35 4.77 5.25 12.94
N THR A 36 4.27 6.18 13.74
CA THR A 36 3.56 5.89 14.99
C THR A 36 2.06 5.86 14.74
N ARG A 37 1.31 5.23 15.63
CA ARG A 37 -0.16 5.20 15.55
C ARG A 37 -0.73 6.61 15.43
N GLU A 38 -0.29 7.54 16.27
CA GLU A 38 -0.79 8.91 16.30
C GLU A 38 -0.56 9.63 14.97
N LYS A 39 0.61 9.45 14.38
CA LYS A 39 0.96 10.10 13.12
C LYS A 39 0.25 9.46 11.93
N ILE A 40 0.19 8.14 11.88
CA ILE A 40 -0.50 7.42 10.82
C ILE A 40 -1.99 7.78 10.78
N TYR A 41 -2.64 7.90 11.95
CA TYR A 41 -4.06 8.25 12.03
C TYR A 41 -4.35 9.70 11.67
N GLN A 42 -3.34 10.53 11.46
CA GLN A 42 -3.48 11.87 10.89
C GLN A 42 -3.38 11.88 9.36
N ASP A 43 -3.06 10.77 8.72
CA ASP A 43 -3.09 10.65 7.28
C ASP A 43 -4.50 10.92 6.77
N LYS A 44 -4.60 11.56 5.59
CA LYS A 44 -5.89 11.91 4.99
C LYS A 44 -6.21 10.96 3.84
N LEU A 45 -7.50 10.69 3.66
CA LEU A 45 -7.95 9.91 2.52
C LEU A 45 -8.06 10.80 1.29
N LEU A 46 -7.59 10.28 0.16
CA LEU A 46 -7.72 10.92 -1.15
C LEU A 46 -8.99 10.43 -1.87
N PRO A 47 -9.43 11.11 -2.93
CA PRO A 47 -10.68 10.76 -3.61
C PRO A 47 -10.75 9.31 -4.11
N LEU A 48 -9.63 8.71 -4.51
CA LEU A 48 -9.61 7.31 -4.97
C LEU A 48 -9.97 6.30 -3.87
N ALA A 49 -9.97 6.70 -2.59
CA ALA A 49 -10.45 5.84 -1.52
C ALA A 49 -11.92 5.43 -1.74
N ARG A 50 -12.75 6.30 -2.31
CA ARG A 50 -14.14 5.97 -2.64
C ARG A 50 -14.22 4.89 -3.71
N LEU A 51 -13.39 5.01 -4.74
CA LEU A 51 -13.33 3.99 -5.80
C LEU A 51 -12.92 2.63 -5.25
N MET A 52 -11.92 2.62 -4.36
CA MET A 52 -11.47 1.40 -3.72
C MET A 52 -12.58 0.72 -2.91
N ARG A 53 -13.30 1.49 -2.09
CA ARG A 53 -14.44 0.97 -1.32
C ARG A 53 -15.55 0.45 -2.23
N SER A 54 -15.87 1.19 -3.28
CA SER A 54 -16.89 0.80 -4.25
C SER A 54 -16.53 -0.48 -4.98
N ALA A 55 -15.30 -0.59 -5.46
CA ALA A 55 -14.80 -1.77 -6.16
C ALA A 55 -14.91 -3.03 -5.28
N TYR A 56 -14.51 -2.90 -4.03
CA TYR A 56 -14.59 -4.02 -3.08
C TYR A 56 -16.06 -4.44 -2.82
N SER A 57 -16.93 -3.46 -2.58
CA SER A 57 -18.35 -3.74 -2.28
C SER A 57 -19.11 -4.32 -3.48
N GLN A 58 -18.66 -4.02 -4.70
CA GLN A 58 -19.26 -4.54 -5.93
C GLN A 58 -18.73 -5.92 -6.32
N GLY A 59 -17.88 -6.52 -5.50
CA GLY A 59 -17.37 -7.87 -5.73
C GLY A 59 -16.16 -7.96 -6.66
N HIS A 60 -15.54 -6.84 -6.99
CA HIS A 60 -14.29 -6.85 -7.75
C HIS A 60 -13.12 -7.26 -6.85
N GLN A 61 -12.09 -7.84 -7.45
CA GLN A 61 -10.85 -8.12 -6.73
C GLN A 61 -10.07 -6.82 -6.54
N VAL A 62 -9.73 -6.52 -5.28
CA VAL A 62 -8.98 -5.31 -4.92
C VAL A 62 -7.64 -5.71 -4.32
N ILE A 63 -6.57 -5.17 -4.87
CA ILE A 63 -5.19 -5.42 -4.45
C ILE A 63 -4.54 -4.08 -4.11
N ILE A 64 -3.90 -4.01 -2.95
CA ILE A 64 -3.00 -2.91 -2.62
C ILE A 64 -1.58 -3.35 -2.96
N CYS A 65 -0.85 -2.54 -3.72
CA CYS A 65 0.55 -2.75 -4.02
C CYS A 65 1.33 -1.47 -3.71
N THR A 66 2.12 -1.51 -2.65
CA THR A 66 2.82 -0.33 -2.14
C THR A 66 4.31 -0.57 -1.95
N ALA A 67 5.12 0.46 -2.25
CA ALA A 67 6.54 0.45 -1.96
C ALA A 67 6.85 0.71 -0.48
N ARG A 68 5.83 1.01 0.33
CA ARG A 68 5.96 1.24 1.76
C ARG A 68 6.12 -0.08 2.52
N VAL A 69 6.98 -0.10 3.54
CA VAL A 69 6.94 -1.15 4.57
C VAL A 69 5.78 -0.83 5.49
N LEU A 70 4.81 -1.73 5.58
CA LEU A 70 3.62 -1.51 6.39
C LEU A 70 3.83 -2.02 7.82
N SER A 71 3.42 -1.20 8.79
CA SER A 71 3.37 -1.57 10.20
C SER A 71 1.98 -2.08 10.57
N VAL A 72 1.87 -2.62 11.79
CA VAL A 72 0.57 -3.01 12.35
C VAL A 72 -0.42 -1.83 12.39
N TRP A 73 0.08 -0.60 12.60
CA TRP A 73 -0.75 0.61 12.65
C TRP A 73 -1.24 1.03 11.27
N ASP A 74 -0.47 0.78 10.22
CA ASP A 74 -0.93 0.98 8.84
C ASP A 74 -2.10 0.04 8.52
N HIS A 75 -1.99 -1.23 8.88
CA HIS A 75 -3.07 -2.19 8.70
C HIS A 75 -4.32 -1.80 9.50
N ALA A 76 -4.14 -1.35 10.73
CA ALA A 76 -5.25 -0.88 11.57
C ALA A 76 -5.94 0.35 10.96
N PHE A 77 -5.17 1.30 10.45
CA PHE A 77 -5.71 2.49 9.77
C PHE A 77 -6.55 2.12 8.55
N LEU A 78 -6.05 1.19 7.72
CA LEU A 78 -6.80 0.73 6.56
C LEU A 78 -8.13 0.07 6.98
N ALA A 79 -8.10 -0.79 7.99
CA ALA A 79 -9.30 -1.46 8.49
C ALA A 79 -10.30 -0.47 9.08
N ASP A 80 -9.82 0.49 9.89
CA ASP A 80 -10.68 1.49 10.54
C ASP A 80 -11.32 2.46 9.55
N ASN A 81 -10.70 2.65 8.38
CA ASN A 81 -11.23 3.49 7.31
C ASN A 81 -11.96 2.71 6.23
N ASN A 82 -12.23 1.42 6.46
CA ASN A 82 -12.95 0.56 5.53
C ASN A 82 -12.27 0.49 4.15
N LEU A 83 -10.94 0.52 4.13
CA LEU A 83 -10.14 0.33 2.93
C LEU A 83 -9.73 -1.14 2.82
N LYS A 84 -10.67 -1.97 2.43
CA LYS A 84 -10.50 -3.42 2.36
C LYS A 84 -9.87 -3.83 1.05
N ALA A 85 -9.00 -4.84 1.11
CA ALA A 85 -8.38 -5.45 -0.06
C ALA A 85 -8.31 -6.96 0.12
N HIS A 86 -8.31 -7.67 -1.01
CA HIS A 86 -8.16 -9.12 -1.01
C HIS A 86 -6.71 -9.54 -0.84
N ALA A 87 -5.78 -8.66 -1.22
CA ALA A 87 -4.36 -8.85 -0.98
C ALA A 87 -3.70 -7.49 -0.75
N ILE A 88 -2.72 -7.48 0.15
CA ILE A 88 -1.89 -6.30 0.44
C ILE A 88 -0.44 -6.70 0.20
N LEU A 89 0.14 -6.15 -0.88
CA LEU A 89 1.50 -6.42 -1.30
C LEU A 89 2.35 -5.22 -0.92
N SER A 90 3.30 -5.42 -0.03
CA SER A 90 4.11 -4.34 0.52
C SER A 90 5.58 -4.68 0.47
N ARG A 91 6.42 -3.64 0.64
CA ARG A 91 7.87 -3.82 0.71
C ARG A 91 8.24 -4.66 1.92
N PRO A 92 8.98 -5.77 1.73
CA PRO A 92 9.55 -6.51 2.86
C PRO A 92 10.55 -5.62 3.63
N MET A 93 10.60 -5.80 4.92
CA MET A 93 11.60 -5.11 5.74
C MET A 93 13.00 -5.42 5.24
N GLY A 94 13.84 -4.39 5.10
CA GLY A 94 15.22 -4.53 4.63
C GLY A 94 15.38 -4.59 3.12
N CYS A 95 14.30 -4.59 2.35
CA CYS A 95 14.38 -4.56 0.88
C CYS A 95 14.73 -3.14 0.41
N ALA A 96 15.82 -3.02 -0.36
CA ALA A 96 16.30 -1.75 -0.91
C ALA A 96 16.06 -1.61 -2.41
N ASP A 97 15.29 -2.49 -3.03
CA ASP A 97 14.98 -2.41 -4.46
C ASP A 97 14.24 -1.12 -4.79
N ALA A 98 14.46 -0.60 -5.99
CA ALA A 98 13.70 0.54 -6.49
C ALA A 98 12.20 0.21 -6.52
N ASP A 99 11.35 1.24 -6.33
CA ASP A 99 9.90 1.04 -6.17
C ASP A 99 9.25 0.32 -7.35
N ASP A 100 9.62 0.68 -8.57
CA ASP A 100 9.07 0.08 -9.78
C ASP A 100 9.48 -1.39 -9.93
N ILE A 101 10.73 -1.73 -9.62
CA ILE A 101 11.25 -3.10 -9.64
C ILE A 101 10.54 -3.94 -8.57
N LEU A 102 10.45 -3.41 -7.36
CA LEU A 102 9.77 -4.09 -6.25
C LEU A 102 8.32 -4.41 -6.59
N LYS A 103 7.56 -3.42 -7.07
CA LYS A 103 6.15 -3.60 -7.40
C LYS A 103 5.95 -4.62 -8.51
N HIS A 104 6.84 -4.63 -9.49
CA HIS A 104 6.80 -5.62 -10.57
C HIS A 104 6.90 -7.05 -10.00
N TYR A 105 7.88 -7.31 -9.13
CA TYR A 105 8.05 -8.63 -8.54
C TYR A 105 6.92 -9.02 -7.60
N LEU A 106 6.42 -8.08 -6.79
CA LEU A 106 5.29 -8.33 -5.89
C LEU A 106 4.05 -8.78 -6.68
N LEU A 107 3.73 -8.09 -7.75
CA LEU A 107 2.57 -8.40 -8.59
C LEU A 107 2.80 -9.69 -9.38
N PHE A 108 3.99 -9.88 -9.94
CA PHE A 108 4.33 -11.08 -10.69
C PHE A 108 4.20 -12.34 -9.81
N ASP A 109 4.78 -12.33 -8.62
CA ASP A 109 4.71 -13.45 -7.69
C ASP A 109 3.28 -13.74 -7.25
N TYR A 110 2.51 -12.69 -6.95
CA TYR A 110 1.11 -12.85 -6.56
C TYR A 110 0.28 -13.52 -7.65
N PHE A 111 0.38 -13.04 -8.88
CA PHE A 111 -0.40 -13.59 -9.98
C PHE A 111 0.09 -14.98 -10.41
N LEU A 112 1.36 -15.27 -10.30
CA LEU A 112 1.90 -16.60 -10.57
C LEU A 112 1.32 -17.64 -9.58
N ILE A 113 1.29 -17.31 -8.29
CA ILE A 113 0.68 -18.17 -7.27
C ILE A 113 -0.80 -18.35 -7.53
N PHE A 114 -1.51 -17.28 -7.86
CA PHE A 114 -2.95 -17.29 -8.15
C PHE A 114 -3.27 -18.20 -9.34
N GLU A 115 -2.52 -18.11 -10.44
CA GLU A 115 -2.67 -18.99 -11.60
C GLU A 115 -2.44 -20.45 -11.24
N ASN A 116 -1.42 -20.74 -10.44
CA ASN A 116 -1.13 -22.10 -9.99
C ASN A 116 -2.30 -22.69 -9.18
N LEU A 117 -2.92 -21.88 -8.33
CA LEU A 117 -4.09 -22.31 -7.56
C LEU A 117 -5.30 -22.59 -8.48
N LEU A 118 -5.51 -21.78 -9.51
CA LEU A 118 -6.59 -21.99 -10.47
C LEU A 118 -6.38 -23.25 -11.31
N ASN A 119 -5.15 -23.63 -11.59
CA ASN A 119 -4.80 -24.76 -12.43
C ASN A 119 -4.67 -26.09 -11.66
N GLN A 120 -4.95 -26.11 -10.36
CA GLN A 120 -4.91 -27.31 -9.52
C GLN A 120 -6.19 -28.13 -9.53
N ASN A 121 -7.12 -27.79 -10.35
CA ASN A 121 -8.37 -28.56 -10.48
C ASN A 121 -8.22 -29.70 -11.51
#